data_dbe0a9e2d810e1edd3b7eeac6274e3b2
#
_entry.id   dbe0a9e2d810e1edd3b7eeac6274e3b2
#
_cell.length_a   1.000
_cell.length_b   1.000
_cell.length_c   1.000
_cell.angle_alpha   90.00
_cell.angle_beta   90.00
_cell.angle_gamma   90.00
#
_symmetry.space_group_name_H-M   'P 1'
#
loop_
_entity.id
_entity.type
_entity.pdbx_description
1 polymer ?
#
loop_
_entity_poly.entity_id
_entity_poly.type
_entity_poly.pdbx_seq_one_letter_code
_entity_poly.pdbx_strand_id
1 'polypeptide(L)'
;MQENNYLKSYLNLHFIVFIWGFTAVLGALIKIGDASLVWYRMGFAGIFLLAYLFYKKQSIRLPLKSVVKLVLVGFLIAIHWIYFFKAIKVSNVAITLAMFSMGSFFASILEPLIYKRKVLWYEVLFGLIIVAGLFIIMQVEIKYLEGILYALFSVFVGVLFTLFNGKLIHQHDSTVITVYEFFAGFLFVSVYLLIDDKFDAAFFDLPGTQWLLILVLASICTAYAFTASVQVMKRLSPYTVMLTTNLEPVYGILLAYFIIGEDEKMSMPFYIGSVIILATVILNGVIKNKIKGKLP
;
A
#
# COMPACT_ATOMS: atom_id res chain seq x y z
N MET A 1 -18.74 -24.65 0.01
CA MET A 1 -17.32 -24.47 0.42
C MET A 1 -16.61 -23.33 -0.30
N GLN A 2 -16.79 -23.12 -1.60
CA GLN A 2 -16.13 -22.02 -2.35
C GLN A 2 -16.60 -20.62 -1.92
N GLU A 3 -17.91 -20.40 -1.72
CA GLU A 3 -18.48 -19.12 -1.26
C GLU A 3 -17.95 -18.69 0.11
N ASN A 4 -17.87 -19.63 1.06
CA ASN A 4 -17.37 -19.35 2.40
C ASN A 4 -15.89 -18.95 2.40
N ASN A 5 -15.10 -19.49 1.48
CA ASN A 5 -13.69 -19.13 1.32
C ASN A 5 -13.49 -17.75 0.64
N TYR A 6 -14.41 -17.35 -0.25
CA TYR A 6 -14.39 -16.02 -0.87
C TYR A 6 -14.73 -14.94 0.16
N LEU A 7 -15.80 -15.15 0.94
CA LEU A 7 -16.20 -14.24 2.00
C LEU A 7 -15.08 -14.07 3.05
N LYS A 8 -14.43 -15.16 3.47
CA LYS A 8 -13.27 -15.09 4.38
C LYS A 8 -12.13 -14.23 3.81
N SER A 9 -11.83 -14.36 2.51
CA SER A 9 -10.80 -13.55 1.86
C SER A 9 -11.19 -12.07 1.84
N TYR A 10 -12.46 -11.75 1.63
CA TYR A 10 -12.98 -10.40 1.65
C TYR A 10 -12.91 -9.77 3.05
N LEU A 11 -13.36 -10.49 4.09
CA LEU A 11 -13.29 -10.04 5.48
C LEU A 11 -11.84 -9.83 5.92
N ASN A 12 -10.95 -10.75 5.54
CA ASN A 12 -9.52 -10.60 5.82
C ASN A 12 -8.94 -9.35 5.12
N LEU A 13 -9.32 -9.09 3.87
CA LEU A 13 -8.90 -7.89 3.16
C LEU A 13 -9.37 -6.61 3.86
N HIS A 14 -10.61 -6.54 4.35
CA HIS A 14 -11.09 -5.40 5.14
C HIS A 14 -10.28 -5.20 6.42
N PHE A 15 -9.95 -6.28 7.12
CA PHE A 15 -9.10 -6.20 8.30
C PHE A 15 -7.68 -5.72 7.98
N ILE A 16 -7.10 -6.19 6.86
CA ILE A 16 -5.81 -5.71 6.37
C ILE A 16 -5.85 -4.21 6.09
N VAL A 17 -6.88 -3.73 5.40
CA VAL A 17 -7.04 -2.31 5.06
C VAL A 17 -7.19 -1.44 6.32
N PHE A 18 -7.90 -1.93 7.32
CA PHE A 18 -7.95 -1.27 8.64
C PHE A 18 -6.57 -1.17 9.28
N ILE A 19 -5.77 -2.26 9.27
CA ILE A 19 -4.39 -2.25 9.76
C ILE A 19 -3.53 -1.24 8.98
N TRP A 20 -3.72 -1.12 7.67
CA TRP A 20 -2.97 -0.17 6.85
C TRP A 20 -3.33 1.29 7.16
N GLY A 21 -4.56 1.59 7.57
CA GLY A 21 -4.91 2.89 8.12
C GLY A 21 -4.00 3.29 9.31
N PHE A 22 -3.65 2.34 10.18
CA PHE A 22 -2.66 2.56 11.25
C PHE A 22 -1.24 2.76 10.72
N THR A 23 -0.88 2.16 9.59
CA THR A 23 0.46 2.32 8.99
C THR A 23 0.80 3.79 8.75
N ALA A 24 -0.14 4.57 8.21
CA ALA A 24 0.06 5.99 7.95
C ALA A 24 0.27 6.79 9.25
N VAL A 25 -0.54 6.51 10.27
CA VAL A 25 -0.43 7.15 11.59
C VAL A 25 0.91 6.80 12.25
N LEU A 26 1.31 5.52 12.24
CA LEU A 26 2.62 5.11 12.75
C LEU A 26 3.77 5.81 11.99
N GLY A 27 3.64 5.96 10.67
CA GLY A 27 4.59 6.69 9.83
C GLY A 27 4.77 8.15 10.23
N ALA A 28 3.70 8.82 10.67
CA ALA A 28 3.74 10.19 11.18
C ALA A 28 4.36 10.27 12.59
N LEU A 29 4.11 9.27 13.45
CA LEU A 29 4.62 9.21 14.82
C LEU A 29 6.10 8.81 14.89
N ILE A 30 6.60 8.05 13.91
CA ILE A 30 7.99 7.61 13.88
C ILE A 30 8.90 8.73 13.36
N LYS A 31 9.78 9.26 14.20
CA LYS A 31 10.61 10.46 13.97
C LYS A 31 11.99 10.16 13.38
N ILE A 32 12.05 9.26 12.39
CA ILE A 32 13.28 8.96 11.63
C ILE A 32 13.07 9.25 10.14
N GLY A 33 14.13 9.25 9.35
CA GLY A 33 14.05 9.45 7.89
C GLY A 33 13.10 8.46 7.21
N ASP A 34 12.47 8.85 6.12
CA ASP A 34 11.57 8.00 5.32
C ASP A 34 12.27 6.72 4.83
N ALA A 35 13.45 6.86 4.21
CA ALA A 35 14.24 5.72 3.76
C ALA A 35 14.72 4.84 4.94
N SER A 36 15.15 5.46 6.05
CA SER A 36 15.53 4.74 7.27
C SER A 36 14.37 3.93 7.83
N LEU A 37 13.16 4.50 7.84
CA LEU A 37 11.95 3.80 8.28
C LEU A 37 11.65 2.59 7.40
N VAL A 38 11.76 2.74 6.09
CA VAL A 38 11.55 1.64 5.13
C VAL A 38 12.62 0.56 5.32
N TRP A 39 13.86 0.92 5.57
CA TRP A 39 14.94 -0.02 5.85
C TRP A 39 14.62 -0.92 7.06
N TYR A 40 14.29 -0.30 8.21
CA TYR A 40 13.89 -1.03 9.40
C TYR A 40 12.65 -1.89 9.19
N ARG A 41 11.63 -1.32 8.54
CA ARG A 41 10.36 -1.99 8.25
C ARG A 41 10.57 -3.24 7.41
N MET A 42 11.32 -3.15 6.31
CA MET A 42 11.56 -4.29 5.42
C MET A 42 12.49 -5.33 6.04
N GLY A 43 13.55 -4.89 6.73
CA GLY A 43 14.51 -5.77 7.39
C GLY A 43 13.84 -6.62 8.46
N PHE A 44 13.16 -6.00 9.42
CA PHE A 44 12.47 -6.75 10.48
C PHE A 44 11.33 -7.60 9.97
N ALA A 45 10.50 -7.10 9.05
CA ALA A 45 9.42 -7.89 8.46
C ALA A 45 9.97 -9.11 7.70
N GLY A 46 11.06 -8.94 6.95
CA GLY A 46 11.75 -10.04 6.27
C GLY A 46 12.27 -11.09 7.26
N ILE A 47 12.89 -10.66 8.37
CA ILE A 47 13.38 -11.56 9.42
C ILE A 47 12.23 -12.32 10.07
N PHE A 48 11.11 -11.67 10.43
CA PHE A 48 9.95 -12.32 11.04
C PHE A 48 9.34 -13.38 10.11
N LEU A 49 9.20 -13.05 8.82
CA LEU A 49 8.67 -14.00 7.84
C LEU A 49 9.63 -15.16 7.57
N LEU A 50 10.93 -14.90 7.53
CA LEU A 50 11.94 -15.93 7.36
C LEU A 50 11.93 -16.89 8.57
N ALA A 51 11.88 -16.36 9.79
CA ALA A 51 11.75 -17.16 11.00
C ALA A 51 10.47 -18.02 10.99
N TYR A 52 9.35 -17.45 10.53
CA TYR A 52 8.11 -18.19 10.35
C TYR A 52 8.25 -19.34 9.34
N LEU A 53 8.91 -19.13 8.20
CA LEU A 53 9.15 -20.18 7.20
C LEU A 53 10.04 -21.30 7.76
N PHE A 54 11.07 -20.95 8.53
CA PHE A 54 11.90 -21.95 9.21
C PHE A 54 11.11 -22.77 10.24
N TYR A 55 10.27 -22.09 11.04
CA TYR A 55 9.39 -22.78 11.98
C TYR A 55 8.43 -23.74 11.27
N LYS A 56 7.86 -23.35 10.13
CA LYS A 56 7.00 -24.17 9.28
C LYS A 56 7.74 -25.23 8.46
N LYS A 57 9.08 -25.25 8.51
CA LYS A 57 9.93 -26.12 7.67
C LYS A 57 9.61 -26.01 6.18
N GLN A 58 9.20 -24.83 5.74
CA GLN A 58 8.82 -24.55 4.35
C GLN A 58 10.06 -24.16 3.54
N SER A 59 10.21 -24.76 2.35
CA SER A 59 11.31 -24.43 1.44
C SER A 59 11.14 -23.03 0.88
N ILE A 60 12.26 -22.29 0.86
CA ILE A 60 12.36 -20.96 0.24
C ILE A 60 12.94 -21.01 -1.17
N ARG A 61 13.31 -22.19 -1.68
CA ARG A 61 14.00 -22.31 -2.98
C ARG A 61 13.06 -22.00 -4.12
N LEU A 62 13.46 -21.06 -4.97
CA LEU A 62 12.74 -20.66 -6.18
C LEU A 62 13.66 -20.71 -7.40
N PRO A 63 13.11 -20.93 -8.61
CA PRO A 63 13.87 -20.80 -9.86
C PRO A 63 14.40 -19.36 -10.01
N LEU A 64 15.62 -19.22 -10.56
CA LEU A 64 16.27 -17.92 -10.75
C LEU A 64 15.37 -16.90 -11.48
N LYS A 65 14.62 -17.36 -12.49
CA LYS A 65 13.67 -16.51 -13.23
C LYS A 65 12.58 -15.90 -12.34
N SER A 66 12.12 -16.62 -11.31
CA SER A 66 11.16 -16.12 -10.33
C SER A 66 11.84 -15.15 -9.36
N VAL A 67 13.06 -15.49 -8.90
CA VAL A 67 13.84 -14.62 -8.00
C VAL A 67 14.05 -13.24 -8.63
N VAL A 68 14.47 -13.17 -9.90
CA VAL A 68 14.66 -11.89 -10.61
C VAL A 68 13.39 -11.05 -10.63
N LYS A 69 12.22 -11.67 -10.87
CA LYS A 69 10.94 -10.96 -10.85
C LYS A 69 10.62 -10.42 -9.46
N LEU A 70 10.83 -11.22 -8.41
CA LEU A 70 10.59 -10.83 -7.02
C LEU A 70 11.53 -9.72 -6.56
N VAL A 71 12.79 -9.74 -7.02
CA VAL A 71 13.75 -8.65 -6.76
C VAL A 71 13.28 -7.34 -7.38
N LEU A 72 12.78 -7.35 -8.62
CA LEU A 72 12.22 -6.16 -9.27
C LEU A 72 10.97 -5.65 -8.53
N VAL A 73 10.11 -6.56 -8.07
CA VAL A 73 8.92 -6.18 -7.28
C VAL A 73 9.33 -5.62 -5.92
N GLY A 74 10.32 -6.21 -5.24
CA GLY A 74 10.86 -5.70 -3.98
C GLY A 74 11.43 -4.28 -4.10
N PHE A 75 12.10 -3.97 -5.23
CA PHE A 75 12.51 -2.62 -5.57
C PHE A 75 11.32 -1.64 -5.70
N LEU A 76 10.26 -2.04 -6.40
CA LEU A 76 9.05 -1.22 -6.51
C LEU A 76 8.39 -0.98 -5.13
N ILE A 77 8.33 -2.00 -4.26
CA ILE A 77 7.79 -1.88 -2.91
C ILE A 77 8.62 -0.88 -2.08
N ALA A 78 9.95 -0.95 -2.16
CA ALA A 78 10.82 -0.03 -1.45
C ALA A 78 10.59 1.42 -1.90
N ILE A 79 10.55 1.68 -3.20
CA ILE A 79 10.25 3.01 -3.77
C ILE A 79 8.87 3.49 -3.30
N HIS A 80 7.83 2.65 -3.43
CA HIS A 80 6.48 2.97 -2.99
C HIS A 80 6.47 3.44 -1.52
N TRP A 81 7.08 2.69 -0.61
CA TRP A 81 7.08 3.05 0.81
C TRP A 81 7.94 4.28 1.15
N ILE A 82 9.08 4.48 0.48
CA ILE A 82 9.88 5.70 0.66
C ILE A 82 9.03 6.93 0.31
N TYR A 83 8.40 6.93 -0.85
CA TYR A 83 7.57 8.06 -1.28
C TYR A 83 6.28 8.20 -0.47
N PHE A 84 5.71 7.09 0.03
CA PHE A 84 4.58 7.11 0.96
C PHE A 84 4.91 7.85 2.26
N PHE A 85 5.97 7.42 2.94
CA PHE A 85 6.38 8.08 4.19
C PHE A 85 6.91 9.49 3.95
N LYS A 86 7.58 9.73 2.84
CA LYS A 86 8.00 11.08 2.45
C LYS A 86 6.78 11.99 2.26
N ALA A 87 5.75 11.53 1.57
CA ALA A 87 4.51 12.29 1.40
C ALA A 87 3.89 12.68 2.75
N ILE A 88 3.79 11.74 3.71
CA ILE A 88 3.29 12.02 5.05
C ILE A 88 4.12 13.09 5.75
N LYS A 89 5.45 13.03 5.63
CA LYS A 89 6.36 13.95 6.35
C LYS A 89 6.40 15.36 5.77
N VAL A 90 6.19 15.52 4.46
CA VAL A 90 6.15 16.85 3.82
C VAL A 90 4.73 17.42 3.71
N SER A 91 3.71 16.60 4.00
CA SER A 91 2.32 17.06 4.10
C SER A 91 1.69 16.61 5.43
N ASN A 92 0.81 15.64 5.40
CA ASN A 92 0.23 14.97 6.55
C ASN A 92 -0.43 13.63 6.16
N VAL A 93 -0.98 12.89 7.13
CA VAL A 93 -1.65 11.61 6.90
C VAL A 93 -2.90 11.79 6.03
N ALA A 94 -3.70 12.82 6.30
CA ALA A 94 -4.96 13.06 5.60
C ALA A 94 -4.75 13.28 4.09
N ILE A 95 -3.82 14.14 3.70
CA ILE A 95 -3.46 14.41 2.29
C ILE A 95 -2.95 13.13 1.63
N THR A 96 -1.98 12.47 2.24
CA THR A 96 -1.37 11.27 1.67
C THR A 96 -2.40 10.18 1.39
N LEU A 97 -3.26 9.88 2.36
CA LEU A 97 -4.27 8.84 2.22
C LEU A 97 -5.40 9.23 1.26
N ALA A 98 -5.79 10.51 1.20
CA ALA A 98 -6.76 10.95 0.19
C ALA A 98 -6.25 10.67 -1.23
N MET A 99 -4.95 10.91 -1.49
CA MET A 99 -4.32 10.61 -2.79
C MET A 99 -4.26 9.09 -3.07
N PHE A 100 -4.19 8.25 -2.05
CA PHE A 100 -4.19 6.80 -2.22
C PHE A 100 -5.50 6.26 -2.82
N SER A 101 -6.58 6.99 -2.71
CA SER A 101 -7.84 6.66 -3.41
C SER A 101 -7.69 6.62 -4.94
N MET A 102 -6.65 7.26 -5.51
CA MET A 102 -6.30 7.15 -6.93
C MET A 102 -5.85 5.74 -7.34
N GLY A 103 -5.54 4.87 -6.39
CA GLY A 103 -5.07 3.51 -6.67
C GLY A 103 -6.02 2.70 -7.54
N SER A 104 -7.32 2.78 -7.31
CA SER A 104 -8.32 2.10 -8.15
C SER A 104 -8.41 2.68 -9.56
N PHE A 105 -8.20 3.99 -9.73
CA PHE A 105 -8.11 4.63 -11.04
C PHE A 105 -6.89 4.13 -11.82
N PHE A 106 -5.70 4.17 -11.21
CA PHE A 106 -4.50 3.61 -11.85
C PHE A 106 -4.66 2.12 -12.17
N ALA A 107 -5.26 1.34 -11.25
CA ALA A 107 -5.54 -0.07 -11.49
C ALA A 107 -6.50 -0.29 -12.67
N SER A 108 -7.49 0.57 -12.87
CA SER A 108 -8.44 0.46 -13.99
C SER A 108 -7.78 0.62 -15.36
N ILE A 109 -6.67 1.34 -15.43
CA ILE A 109 -5.87 1.55 -16.63
C ILE A 109 -4.77 0.47 -16.77
N LEU A 110 -4.00 0.23 -15.69
CA LEU A 110 -2.83 -0.64 -15.73
C LEU A 110 -3.18 -2.13 -15.77
N GLU A 111 -4.27 -2.55 -15.06
CA GLU A 111 -4.68 -3.95 -15.07
C GLU A 111 -5.05 -4.45 -16.47
N PRO A 112 -5.85 -3.73 -17.29
CA PRO A 112 -6.10 -4.10 -18.69
C PRO A 112 -4.82 -4.27 -19.50
N LEU A 113 -3.85 -3.37 -19.35
CA LEU A 113 -2.58 -3.43 -20.08
C LEU A 113 -1.74 -4.64 -19.65
N ILE A 114 -1.60 -4.88 -18.34
CA ILE A 114 -0.77 -5.96 -17.79
C ILE A 114 -1.42 -7.34 -17.99
N TYR A 115 -2.76 -7.44 -17.86
CA TYR A 115 -3.53 -8.68 -17.97
C TYR A 115 -4.17 -8.88 -19.35
N LYS A 116 -3.94 -7.94 -20.29
CA LYS A 116 -4.47 -7.98 -21.67
C LYS A 116 -6.01 -8.12 -21.72
N ARG A 117 -6.73 -7.40 -20.82
CA ARG A 117 -8.19 -7.33 -20.83
C ARG A 117 -8.70 -6.05 -21.50
N LYS A 118 -9.97 -6.01 -21.89
CA LYS A 118 -10.58 -4.79 -22.42
C LYS A 118 -10.78 -3.76 -21.31
N VAL A 119 -10.53 -2.48 -21.64
CA VAL A 119 -10.90 -1.33 -20.80
C VAL A 119 -12.41 -1.17 -20.84
N LEU A 120 -13.03 -0.91 -19.70
CA LEU A 120 -14.46 -0.69 -19.60
C LEU A 120 -14.74 0.82 -19.53
N TRP A 121 -15.62 1.32 -20.41
CA TRP A 121 -15.88 2.75 -20.55
C TRP A 121 -16.29 3.45 -19.25
N TYR A 122 -17.05 2.77 -18.40
CA TYR A 122 -17.46 3.32 -17.11
C TYR A 122 -16.29 3.44 -16.11
N GLU A 123 -15.24 2.60 -16.21
CA GLU A 123 -14.01 2.74 -15.43
C GLU A 123 -13.31 4.06 -15.79
N VAL A 124 -13.33 4.45 -17.06
CA VAL A 124 -12.79 5.74 -17.52
C VAL A 124 -13.63 6.91 -16.99
N LEU A 125 -14.96 6.82 -17.06
CA LEU A 125 -15.86 7.86 -16.54
C LEU A 125 -15.64 8.08 -15.04
N PHE A 126 -15.61 7.02 -14.24
CA PHE A 126 -15.31 7.12 -12.83
C PHE A 126 -13.92 7.68 -12.57
N GLY A 127 -12.94 7.33 -13.40
CA GLY A 127 -11.60 7.92 -13.34
C GLY A 127 -11.61 9.45 -13.51
N LEU A 128 -12.39 9.96 -14.44
CA LEU A 128 -12.53 11.41 -14.64
C LEU A 128 -13.18 12.11 -13.43
N ILE A 129 -14.18 11.47 -12.79
CA ILE A 129 -14.79 12.03 -11.56
C ILE A 129 -13.77 12.06 -10.40
N ILE A 130 -12.94 11.02 -10.27
CA ILE A 130 -11.86 10.98 -9.27
C ILE A 130 -10.86 12.11 -9.53
N VAL A 131 -10.46 12.33 -10.79
CA VAL A 131 -9.58 13.46 -11.18
C VAL A 131 -10.21 14.81 -10.83
N ALA A 132 -11.51 14.98 -11.02
CA ALA A 132 -12.21 16.21 -10.62
C ALA A 132 -12.21 16.40 -9.10
N GLY A 133 -12.44 15.34 -8.31
CA GLY A 133 -12.31 15.38 -6.85
C GLY A 133 -10.90 15.74 -6.38
N LEU A 134 -9.87 15.15 -7.03
CA LEU A 134 -8.48 15.49 -6.78
C LEU A 134 -8.18 16.97 -7.08
N PHE A 135 -8.71 17.50 -8.19
CA PHE A 135 -8.55 18.89 -8.56
C PHE A 135 -9.12 19.87 -7.51
N ILE A 136 -10.29 19.54 -6.91
CA ILE A 136 -10.87 20.30 -5.79
C ILE A 136 -9.92 20.32 -4.59
N ILE A 137 -9.34 19.16 -4.23
CA ILE A 137 -8.37 19.07 -3.13
C ILE A 137 -7.13 19.92 -3.43
N MET A 138 -6.56 19.82 -4.63
CA MET A 138 -5.34 20.53 -5.00
C MET A 138 -5.52 22.05 -5.00
N GLN A 139 -6.69 22.55 -5.38
CA GLN A 139 -6.96 24.00 -5.40
C GLN A 139 -6.93 24.65 -4.01
N VAL A 140 -7.35 23.92 -2.99
CA VAL A 140 -7.44 24.43 -1.62
C VAL A 140 -6.24 24.07 -0.76
N GLU A 141 -5.54 23.01 -1.12
CA GLU A 141 -4.39 22.47 -0.36
C GLU A 141 -3.06 22.59 -1.14
N ILE A 142 -2.93 23.65 -1.96
CA ILE A 142 -1.74 23.87 -2.82
C ILE A 142 -0.43 23.89 -2.01
N LYS A 143 -0.47 24.29 -0.74
CA LYS A 143 0.68 24.27 0.18
C LYS A 143 1.26 22.87 0.36
N TYR A 144 0.49 21.80 0.10
CA TYR A 144 0.90 20.41 0.20
C TYR A 144 1.21 19.76 -1.16
N LEU A 145 1.40 20.57 -2.21
CA LEU A 145 1.60 20.06 -3.58
C LEU A 145 2.72 19.01 -3.67
N GLU A 146 3.83 19.24 -2.97
CA GLU A 146 4.95 18.28 -2.95
C GLU A 146 4.51 16.92 -2.37
N GLY A 147 3.82 16.92 -1.23
CA GLY A 147 3.27 15.71 -0.62
C GLY A 147 2.24 15.00 -1.50
N ILE A 148 1.36 15.77 -2.16
CA ILE A 148 0.39 15.25 -3.13
C ILE A 148 1.10 14.51 -4.27
N LEU A 149 2.13 15.10 -4.86
CA LEU A 149 2.90 14.50 -5.96
C LEU A 149 3.62 13.21 -5.52
N TYR A 150 4.24 13.24 -4.33
CA TYR A 150 4.87 12.03 -3.79
C TYR A 150 3.86 10.93 -3.49
N ALA A 151 2.69 11.26 -2.94
CA ALA A 151 1.63 10.28 -2.69
C ALA A 151 1.08 9.68 -4.00
N LEU A 152 0.84 10.51 -5.02
CA LEU A 152 0.39 10.04 -6.34
C LEU A 152 1.42 9.11 -7.00
N PHE A 153 2.70 9.46 -6.94
CA PHE A 153 3.76 8.60 -7.45
C PHE A 153 3.84 7.28 -6.66
N SER A 154 3.77 7.37 -5.32
CA SER A 154 3.76 6.20 -4.45
C SER A 154 2.63 5.25 -4.80
N VAL A 155 1.39 5.73 -4.87
CA VAL A 155 0.25 4.86 -5.17
C VAL A 155 0.31 4.27 -6.58
N PHE A 156 0.82 5.02 -7.57
CA PHE A 156 1.05 4.49 -8.92
C PHE A 156 1.99 3.28 -8.90
N VAL A 157 3.14 3.40 -8.21
CA VAL A 157 4.09 2.29 -8.03
C VAL A 157 3.45 1.16 -7.20
N GLY A 158 2.62 1.52 -6.21
CA GLY A 158 1.83 0.58 -5.40
C GLY A 158 0.91 -0.31 -6.23
N VAL A 159 0.24 0.26 -7.22
CA VAL A 159 -0.60 -0.48 -8.16
C VAL A 159 0.25 -1.43 -9.01
N LEU A 160 1.41 -0.99 -9.50
CA LEU A 160 2.29 -1.84 -10.32
C LEU A 160 2.72 -3.10 -9.56
N PHE A 161 3.26 -2.98 -8.35
CA PHE A 161 3.68 -4.18 -7.62
C PHE A 161 2.50 -5.07 -7.24
N THR A 162 1.34 -4.50 -6.91
CA THR A 162 0.11 -5.26 -6.63
C THR A 162 -0.33 -6.10 -7.83
N LEU A 163 -0.28 -5.53 -9.04
CA LEU A 163 -0.60 -6.24 -10.27
C LEU A 163 0.40 -7.38 -10.56
N PHE A 164 1.70 -7.15 -10.32
CA PHE A 164 2.70 -8.20 -10.46
C PHE A 164 2.53 -9.31 -9.43
N ASN A 165 2.27 -8.96 -8.17
CA ASN A 165 1.99 -9.93 -7.11
C ASN A 165 0.73 -10.76 -7.39
N GLY A 166 -0.30 -10.15 -7.98
CA GLY A 166 -1.48 -10.87 -8.45
C GLY A 166 -1.18 -11.97 -9.48
N LYS A 167 -0.08 -11.86 -10.25
CA LYS A 167 0.39 -12.93 -11.13
C LYS A 167 1.28 -13.96 -10.41
N LEU A 168 2.16 -13.49 -9.53
CA LEU A 168 3.15 -14.32 -8.86
C LEU A 168 2.54 -15.24 -7.81
N ILE A 169 1.44 -14.82 -7.16
CA ILE A 169 0.75 -15.61 -6.12
C ILE A 169 0.17 -16.93 -6.64
N HIS A 170 -0.11 -17.03 -7.93
CA HIS A 170 -0.56 -18.28 -8.55
C HIS A 170 0.59 -19.27 -8.83
N GLN A 171 1.84 -18.83 -8.69
CA GLN A 171 3.02 -19.65 -8.96
C GLN A 171 3.78 -20.04 -7.68
N HIS A 172 3.69 -19.21 -6.63
CA HIS A 172 4.47 -19.36 -5.41
C HIS A 172 3.63 -19.06 -4.17
N ASP A 173 4.13 -19.49 -3.00
CA ASP A 173 3.52 -19.16 -1.71
C ASP A 173 3.70 -17.68 -1.37
N SER A 174 2.67 -17.05 -0.76
CA SER A 174 2.69 -15.63 -0.42
C SER A 174 3.82 -15.25 0.52
N THR A 175 4.12 -16.08 1.53
CA THR A 175 5.17 -15.80 2.50
C THR A 175 6.55 -15.86 1.85
N VAL A 176 6.75 -16.84 0.95
CA VAL A 176 8.01 -16.95 0.18
C VAL A 176 8.18 -15.75 -0.75
N ILE A 177 7.11 -15.36 -1.49
CA ILE A 177 7.10 -14.15 -2.32
C ILE A 177 7.57 -12.95 -1.49
N THR A 178 6.88 -12.69 -0.36
CA THR A 178 7.11 -11.51 0.47
C THR A 178 8.52 -11.49 1.08
N VAL A 179 9.07 -12.64 1.48
CA VAL A 179 10.45 -12.73 1.99
C VAL A 179 11.46 -12.26 0.94
N TYR A 180 11.36 -12.76 -0.29
CA TYR A 180 12.25 -12.31 -1.36
C TYR A 180 12.11 -10.83 -1.68
N GLU A 181 10.89 -10.32 -1.75
CA GLU A 181 10.61 -8.92 -2.01
C GLU A 181 11.16 -8.00 -0.91
N PHE A 182 10.96 -8.39 0.35
CA PHE A 182 11.41 -7.56 1.47
C PHE A 182 12.93 -7.55 1.59
N PHE A 183 13.61 -8.68 1.42
CA PHE A 183 15.07 -8.67 1.43
C PHE A 183 15.66 -7.95 0.22
N ALA A 184 15.04 -8.05 -0.96
CA ALA A 184 15.48 -7.30 -2.13
C ALA A 184 15.32 -5.78 -1.93
N GLY A 185 14.16 -5.35 -1.43
CA GLY A 185 13.93 -3.95 -1.10
C GLY A 185 14.82 -3.44 0.03
N PHE A 186 15.03 -4.26 1.08
CA PHE A 186 15.98 -3.96 2.17
C PHE A 186 17.39 -3.73 1.64
N LEU A 187 17.88 -4.62 0.77
CA LEU A 187 19.21 -4.46 0.15
C LEU A 187 19.29 -3.21 -0.73
N PHE A 188 18.24 -2.93 -1.51
CA PHE A 188 18.17 -1.71 -2.31
C PHE A 188 18.25 -0.45 -1.44
N VAL A 189 17.43 -0.39 -0.36
CA VAL A 189 17.45 0.76 0.56
C VAL A 189 18.79 0.84 1.31
N SER A 190 19.43 -0.31 1.62
CA SER A 190 20.76 -0.32 2.23
C SER A 190 21.80 0.35 1.34
N VAL A 191 21.80 0.03 0.04
CA VAL A 191 22.69 0.68 -0.94
C VAL A 191 22.40 2.18 -1.04
N TYR A 192 21.14 2.58 -1.09
CA TYR A 192 20.74 3.98 -1.09
C TYR A 192 21.25 4.74 0.15
N LEU A 193 21.05 4.18 1.35
CA LEU A 193 21.49 4.80 2.62
C LEU A 193 23.01 4.83 2.76
N LEU A 194 23.73 3.85 2.19
CA LEU A 194 25.19 3.85 2.14
C LEU A 194 25.73 4.97 1.25
N ILE A 195 25.11 5.21 0.10
CA ILE A 195 25.50 6.29 -0.82
C ILE A 195 25.20 7.66 -0.21
N ASP A 196 24.11 7.76 0.56
CA ASP A 196 23.68 9.00 1.24
C ASP A 196 24.35 9.21 2.62
N ASP A 197 25.30 8.34 2.98
CA ASP A 197 26.10 8.37 4.24
C ASP A 197 25.23 8.46 5.50
N LYS A 198 24.12 7.71 5.53
CA LYS A 198 23.12 7.73 6.62
C LYS A 198 23.34 6.70 7.72
N PHE A 199 24.27 5.75 7.56
CA PHE A 199 24.57 4.74 8.60
C PHE A 199 25.57 5.28 9.62
N ASP A 200 25.16 6.28 10.36
CA ASP A 200 25.90 6.83 11.51
C ASP A 200 25.45 6.21 12.84
N ALA A 201 26.06 6.63 13.95
CA ALA A 201 25.68 6.15 15.26
C ALA A 201 24.23 6.52 15.63
N ALA A 202 23.75 7.69 15.19
CA ALA A 202 22.38 8.16 15.45
C ALA A 202 21.33 7.32 14.72
N PHE A 203 21.71 6.70 13.60
CA PHE A 203 20.82 5.79 12.89
C PHE A 203 20.34 4.63 13.77
N PHE A 204 21.22 4.09 14.64
CA PHE A 204 20.94 2.95 15.52
C PHE A 204 20.55 3.36 16.94
N ASP A 205 20.80 4.62 17.34
CA ASP A 205 20.50 5.14 18.68
C ASP A 205 19.09 5.75 18.71
N LEU A 206 18.08 4.90 18.75
CA LEU A 206 16.68 5.32 18.77
C LEU A 206 16.07 5.15 20.16
N PRO A 207 15.22 6.09 20.62
CA PRO A 207 14.45 5.92 21.85
C PRO A 207 13.62 4.63 21.84
N GLY A 208 13.43 4.00 23.03
CA GLY A 208 12.68 2.74 23.16
C GLY A 208 11.26 2.81 22.59
N THR A 209 10.60 3.97 22.67
CA THR A 209 9.28 4.20 22.07
C THR A 209 9.31 4.11 20.54
N GLN A 210 10.37 4.63 19.90
CA GLN A 210 10.54 4.53 18.45
C GLN A 210 10.77 3.07 18.02
N TRP A 211 11.56 2.32 18.77
CA TRP A 211 11.74 0.88 18.52
C TRP A 211 10.43 0.11 18.61
N LEU A 212 9.59 0.39 19.62
CA LEU A 212 8.28 -0.24 19.76
C LEU A 212 7.39 0.04 18.54
N LEU A 213 7.30 1.31 18.10
CA LEU A 213 6.49 1.69 16.93
C LEU A 213 7.00 1.03 15.65
N ILE A 214 8.33 0.97 15.45
CA ILE A 214 8.96 0.29 14.31
C ILE A 214 8.66 -1.21 14.33
N LEU A 215 8.73 -1.87 15.46
CA LEU A 215 8.45 -3.30 15.58
C LEU A 215 6.98 -3.61 15.32
N VAL A 216 6.04 -2.80 15.82
CA VAL A 216 4.61 -2.91 15.51
C VAL A 216 4.38 -2.71 14.01
N LEU A 217 4.98 -1.69 13.41
CA LEU A 217 4.89 -1.42 11.98
C LEU A 217 5.43 -2.60 11.15
N ALA A 218 6.60 -3.14 11.52
CA ALA A 218 7.24 -4.22 10.79
C ALA A 218 6.52 -5.57 10.96
N SER A 219 5.98 -5.88 12.14
CA SER A 219 5.32 -7.16 12.39
C SER A 219 3.87 -7.18 11.88
N ILE A 220 3.01 -6.36 12.46
CA ILE A 220 1.56 -6.39 12.20
C ILE A 220 1.24 -5.71 10.86
N CYS A 221 1.69 -4.47 10.68
CA CYS A 221 1.32 -3.67 9.51
C CYS A 221 2.09 -4.07 8.25
N THR A 222 3.20 -4.81 8.40
CA THR A 222 4.03 -5.21 7.26
C THR A 222 4.08 -6.73 7.10
N ALA A 223 4.73 -7.47 7.97
CA ALA A 223 4.91 -8.91 7.79
C ALA A 223 3.56 -9.63 7.63
N TYR A 224 2.63 -9.41 8.56
CA TYR A 224 1.30 -10.02 8.49
C TYR A 224 0.46 -9.41 7.37
N ALA A 225 0.18 -8.10 7.43
CA ALA A 225 -0.81 -7.47 6.56
C ALA A 225 -0.42 -7.54 5.08
N PHE A 226 0.87 -7.33 4.73
CA PHE A 226 1.33 -7.41 3.36
C PHE A 226 1.27 -8.85 2.82
N THR A 227 1.79 -9.84 3.57
CA THR A 227 1.72 -11.26 3.17
C THR A 227 0.28 -11.71 3.00
N ALA A 228 -0.62 -11.31 3.90
CA ALA A 228 -2.04 -11.63 3.81
C ALA A 228 -2.70 -10.96 2.60
N SER A 229 -2.31 -9.72 2.24
CA SER A 229 -2.81 -9.03 1.04
C SER A 229 -2.39 -9.72 -0.24
N VAL A 230 -1.17 -10.25 -0.31
CA VAL A 230 -0.74 -11.09 -1.42
C VAL A 230 -1.53 -12.40 -1.46
N GLN A 231 -1.75 -13.02 -0.29
CA GLN A 231 -2.49 -14.29 -0.18
C GLN A 231 -3.95 -14.18 -0.65
N VAL A 232 -4.66 -13.10 -0.33
CA VAL A 232 -6.06 -12.93 -0.76
C VAL A 232 -6.19 -12.83 -2.27
N MET A 233 -5.14 -12.42 -2.98
CA MET A 233 -5.12 -12.36 -4.45
C MET A 233 -5.12 -13.73 -5.14
N LYS A 234 -5.03 -14.84 -4.38
CA LYS A 234 -5.38 -16.18 -4.90
C LYS A 234 -6.86 -16.29 -5.28
N ARG A 235 -7.72 -15.46 -4.70
CA ARG A 235 -9.19 -15.50 -4.88
C ARG A 235 -9.77 -14.18 -5.33
N LEU A 236 -9.18 -13.07 -4.93
CA LEU A 236 -9.61 -11.71 -5.28
C LEU A 236 -8.69 -11.15 -6.37
N SER A 237 -9.26 -10.44 -7.34
CA SER A 237 -8.42 -9.77 -8.35
C SER A 237 -7.62 -8.63 -7.73
N PRO A 238 -6.45 -8.28 -8.27
CA PRO A 238 -5.69 -7.10 -7.83
C PRO A 238 -6.54 -5.82 -7.84
N TYR A 239 -7.40 -5.65 -8.83
CA TYR A 239 -8.36 -4.54 -8.86
C TYR A 239 -9.29 -4.54 -7.64
N THR A 240 -9.80 -5.70 -7.22
CA THR A 240 -10.65 -5.80 -6.02
C THR A 240 -9.87 -5.41 -4.76
N VAL A 241 -8.61 -5.81 -4.67
CA VAL A 241 -7.73 -5.40 -3.56
C VAL A 241 -7.57 -3.88 -3.56
N MET A 242 -7.17 -3.27 -4.68
CA MET A 242 -7.02 -1.82 -4.80
C MET A 242 -8.32 -1.05 -4.54
N LEU A 243 -9.47 -1.60 -4.96
CA LEU A 243 -10.76 -1.01 -4.68
C LEU A 243 -11.08 -1.00 -3.18
N THR A 244 -10.81 -2.11 -2.48
CA THR A 244 -11.05 -2.21 -1.04
C THR A 244 -10.07 -1.33 -0.25
N THR A 245 -8.84 -1.17 -0.73
CA THR A 245 -7.82 -0.28 -0.15
C THR A 245 -8.28 1.19 -0.11
N ASN A 246 -9.26 1.59 -0.94
CA ASN A 246 -9.85 2.94 -0.84
C ASN A 246 -10.63 3.19 0.47
N LEU A 247 -10.83 2.19 1.32
CA LEU A 247 -11.31 2.39 2.68
C LEU A 247 -10.17 2.78 3.66
N GLU A 248 -8.91 2.60 3.26
CA GLU A 248 -7.74 3.02 4.06
C GLU A 248 -7.78 4.50 4.44
N PRO A 249 -8.08 5.45 3.51
CA PRO A 249 -8.26 6.85 3.86
C PRO A 249 -9.32 7.08 4.95
N VAL A 250 -10.43 6.34 4.91
CA VAL A 250 -11.50 6.49 5.94
C VAL A 250 -10.96 6.13 7.30
N TYR A 251 -10.32 4.97 7.42
CA TYR A 251 -9.76 4.52 8.70
C TYR A 251 -8.58 5.39 9.14
N GLY A 252 -7.65 5.67 8.22
CA GLY A 252 -6.43 6.38 8.55
C GLY A 252 -6.65 7.85 8.90
N ILE A 253 -7.53 8.58 8.19
CA ILE A 253 -7.87 9.98 8.49
C ILE A 253 -8.56 10.08 9.85
N LEU A 254 -9.52 9.19 10.14
CA LEU A 254 -10.16 9.16 11.45
C LEU A 254 -9.15 8.86 12.55
N LEU A 255 -8.31 7.83 12.39
CA LEU A 255 -7.28 7.49 13.36
C LEU A 255 -6.26 8.62 13.56
N ALA A 256 -5.83 9.28 12.47
CA ALA A 256 -4.91 10.40 12.55
C ALA A 256 -5.51 11.56 13.35
N TYR A 257 -6.76 11.90 13.09
CA TYR A 257 -7.46 12.95 13.84
C TYR A 257 -7.55 12.64 15.35
N PHE A 258 -7.89 11.40 15.72
CA PHE A 258 -7.98 11.02 17.13
C PHE A 258 -6.64 10.83 17.83
N ILE A 259 -5.57 10.44 17.13
CA ILE A 259 -4.28 10.11 17.72
C ILE A 259 -3.29 11.28 17.64
N ILE A 260 -3.26 12.00 16.52
CA ILE A 260 -2.35 13.13 16.27
C ILE A 260 -3.02 14.45 16.62
N GLY A 261 -4.33 14.58 16.35
CA GLY A 261 -5.15 15.72 16.74
C GLY A 261 -5.31 16.77 15.63
N GLU A 262 -5.40 18.05 16.03
CA GLU A 262 -5.76 19.18 15.16
C GLU A 262 -4.80 19.41 13.98
N ASP A 263 -3.55 18.95 14.07
CA ASP A 263 -2.56 19.05 12.96
C ASP A 263 -3.00 18.27 11.71
N GLU A 264 -3.92 17.30 11.87
CA GLU A 264 -4.50 16.52 10.77
C GLU A 264 -5.85 17.07 10.28
N LYS A 265 -6.31 18.20 10.85
CA LYS A 265 -7.57 18.83 10.45
C LYS A 265 -7.42 19.54 9.11
N MET A 266 -8.30 19.21 8.18
CA MET A 266 -8.30 19.73 6.83
C MET A 266 -9.45 20.72 6.60
N SER A 267 -9.39 21.44 5.49
CA SER A 267 -10.46 22.35 5.06
C SER A 267 -11.73 21.58 4.64
N MET A 268 -12.89 22.24 4.70
CA MET A 268 -14.16 21.63 4.26
C MET A 268 -14.11 21.16 2.78
N PRO A 269 -13.55 21.93 1.82
CA PRO A 269 -13.41 21.46 0.44
C PRO A 269 -12.56 20.20 0.30
N PHE A 270 -11.53 20.01 1.15
CA PHE A 270 -10.78 18.75 1.19
C PHE A 270 -11.68 17.56 1.51
N TYR A 271 -12.55 17.67 2.54
CA TYR A 271 -13.47 16.60 2.89
C TYR A 271 -14.50 16.34 1.78
N ILE A 272 -15.01 17.38 1.13
CA ILE A 272 -15.91 17.24 -0.03
C ILE A 272 -15.23 16.49 -1.16
N GLY A 273 -14.02 16.89 -1.56
CA GLY A 273 -13.24 16.20 -2.60
C GLY A 273 -12.97 14.73 -2.24
N SER A 274 -12.58 14.47 -0.99
CA SER A 274 -12.34 13.11 -0.49
C SER A 274 -13.60 12.24 -0.51
N VAL A 275 -14.75 12.78 -0.14
CA VAL A 275 -16.05 12.07 -0.21
C VAL A 275 -16.44 11.79 -1.67
N ILE A 276 -16.24 12.72 -2.60
CA ILE A 276 -16.50 12.51 -4.03
C ILE A 276 -15.64 11.36 -4.55
N ILE A 277 -14.35 11.36 -4.24
CA ILE A 277 -13.42 10.30 -4.66
C ILE A 277 -13.88 8.96 -4.09
N LEU A 278 -14.11 8.88 -2.78
CA LEU A 278 -14.51 7.64 -2.10
C LEU A 278 -15.84 7.09 -2.62
N ALA A 279 -16.86 7.95 -2.73
CA ALA A 279 -18.17 7.56 -3.26
C ALA A 279 -18.07 7.02 -4.69
N THR A 280 -17.28 7.69 -5.54
CA THR A 280 -17.04 7.27 -6.92
C THR A 280 -16.40 5.89 -6.99
N VAL A 281 -15.42 5.63 -6.14
CA VAL A 281 -14.74 4.34 -6.05
C VAL A 281 -15.69 3.24 -5.61
N ILE A 282 -16.49 3.48 -4.57
CA ILE A 282 -17.49 2.51 -4.07
C ILE A 282 -18.53 2.21 -5.16
N LEU A 283 -19.07 3.25 -5.83
CA LEU A 283 -20.03 3.09 -6.92
C LEU A 283 -19.45 2.28 -8.09
N ASN A 284 -18.20 2.55 -8.47
CA ASN A 284 -17.50 1.78 -9.49
C ASN A 284 -17.43 0.29 -9.11
N GLY A 285 -17.07 -0.03 -7.86
CA GLY A 285 -17.04 -1.40 -7.36
C GLY A 285 -18.39 -2.10 -7.40
N VAL A 286 -19.44 -1.43 -6.97
CA VAL A 286 -20.82 -1.96 -6.99
C VAL A 286 -21.29 -2.24 -8.41
N ILE A 287 -21.06 -1.31 -9.33
CA ILE A 287 -21.46 -1.45 -10.74
C ILE A 287 -20.68 -2.60 -11.40
N LYS A 288 -19.38 -2.68 -11.20
CA LYS A 288 -18.54 -3.77 -11.74
C LYS A 288 -19.01 -5.14 -11.28
N ASN A 289 -19.35 -5.29 -10.00
CA ASN A 289 -19.86 -6.55 -9.47
C ASN A 289 -21.24 -6.92 -10.05
N LYS A 290 -22.14 -5.94 -10.22
CA LYS A 290 -23.45 -6.17 -10.87
C LYS A 290 -23.33 -6.57 -12.34
N ILE A 291 -22.36 -6.01 -13.07
CA ILE A 291 -22.15 -6.33 -14.50
C ILE A 291 -21.51 -7.71 -14.63
N LYS A 292 -20.52 -8.07 -13.79
CA LYS A 292 -19.93 -9.42 -13.79
C LYS A 292 -20.94 -10.53 -13.47
N GLY A 293 -21.89 -10.28 -12.58
CA GLY A 293 -22.98 -11.23 -12.28
C GLY A 293 -24.03 -11.39 -13.38
N LYS A 294 -23.97 -10.59 -14.45
CA LYS A 294 -24.88 -10.65 -15.62
C LYS A 294 -24.22 -11.21 -16.90
N LEU A 295 -22.92 -11.49 -16.86
CA LEU A 295 -22.23 -12.16 -17.97
C LEU A 295 -22.31 -13.67 -17.72
N PRO A 296 -22.83 -14.47 -18.69
CA PRO A 296 -22.98 -15.91 -18.57
C PRO A 296 -21.66 -16.63 -18.41
#